data_74e187b4e1f4b5db49eaab72c3072896
#
_entry.id   74e187b4e1f4b5db49eaab72c3072896
#
_cell.length_a   1.000
_cell.length_b   1.000
_cell.length_c   1.000
_cell.angle_alpha   90.00
_cell.angle_beta   90.00
_cell.angle_gamma   90.00
#
_symmetry.space_group_name_H-M   'P 1'
#
loop_
_entity.id
_entity.type
_entity.pdbx_description
1 polymer ?
#
loop_
_entity_poly.entity_id
_entity_poly.type
_entity_poly.pdbx_seq_one_letter_code
_entity_poly.pdbx_strand_id
1 'polypeptide(L)'
;MRVYRHATAAGNSRLKRSFDNVPEYDDTIGFVSQFDPEVGAAMNQELGRQRRNLELIASENLVSPAVMAAMGSALTNKYAEGLPHKRYYGGCEYVDVVEEIAIARACKLFGAKYANVQPH
;
A
#
# COMPACT_ATOMS: atom_id res chain seq x y z
N MET A 1 -3.48 15.23 13.66
CA MET A 1 -3.41 14.80 12.26
C MET A 1 -2.47 15.73 11.52
N ARG A 2 -1.22 15.33 11.31
CA ARG A 2 -0.23 16.11 10.56
C ARG A 2 -0.24 15.65 9.12
N VAL A 3 -0.82 16.43 8.25
CA VAL A 3 -0.57 16.39 6.82
C VAL A 3 0.92 16.66 6.63
N TYR A 4 1.63 15.77 5.94
CA TYR A 4 3.03 15.98 5.59
C TYR A 4 3.14 17.26 4.75
N ARG A 5 3.51 18.36 5.38
CA ARG A 5 3.99 19.55 4.68
C ARG A 5 5.44 19.29 4.30
N HIS A 6 5.77 19.56 3.05
CA HIS A 6 7.14 19.59 2.56
C HIS A 6 8.01 20.39 3.52
N ALA A 7 8.93 19.72 4.20
CA ALA A 7 10.02 20.39 4.88
C ALA A 7 11.07 20.72 3.83
N THR A 8 11.11 21.96 3.39
CA THR A 8 12.25 22.52 2.67
C THR A 8 13.37 22.73 3.70
N ALA A 9 14.23 21.72 3.85
CA ALA A 9 15.52 21.88 4.52
C ALA A 9 16.61 21.70 3.48
N ALA A 10 17.37 22.75 3.24
CA ALA A 10 18.61 22.71 2.47
C ALA A 10 19.58 21.73 3.17
N GLY A 11 20.06 20.72 2.43
CA GLY A 11 21.14 19.86 2.87
C GLY A 11 20.78 18.39 2.97
N ASN A 12 20.64 17.73 1.87
CA ASN A 12 21.19 16.40 1.60
C ASN A 12 20.70 15.86 0.25
N SER A 13 21.45 16.07 -0.80
CA SER A 13 21.10 15.66 -2.17
C SER A 13 20.95 14.15 -2.36
N ARG A 14 21.41 13.33 -1.42
CA ARG A 14 21.26 11.87 -1.45
C ARG A 14 19.91 11.38 -0.92
N LEU A 15 19.33 12.07 0.06
CA LEU A 15 17.99 11.73 0.59
C LEU A 15 16.86 12.18 -0.35
N LYS A 16 17.04 13.29 -1.05
CA LYS A 16 16.07 13.79 -2.03
C LYS A 16 15.76 12.78 -3.15
N ARG A 17 16.78 12.07 -3.66
CA ARG A 17 16.59 11.08 -4.73
C ARG A 17 15.84 9.81 -4.33
N SER A 18 15.75 9.51 -3.03
CA SER A 18 15.03 8.33 -2.54
C SER A 18 13.52 8.56 -2.42
N PHE A 19 13.10 9.82 -2.26
CA PHE A 19 11.67 10.18 -2.12
C PHE A 19 11.04 10.69 -3.42
N ASP A 20 11.85 11.12 -4.39
CA ASP A 20 11.36 11.65 -5.68
C ASP A 20 10.73 10.57 -6.59
N ASN A 21 10.86 9.28 -6.22
CA ASN A 21 10.31 8.14 -6.97
C ASN A 21 9.22 7.37 -6.21
N VAL A 22 8.68 7.91 -5.12
CA VAL A 22 7.51 7.30 -4.47
C VAL A 22 6.26 7.86 -5.17
N PRO A 23 5.46 7.00 -5.82
CA PRO A 23 4.21 7.46 -6.42
C PRO A 23 3.35 8.11 -5.35
N GLU A 24 2.98 9.36 -5.55
CA GLU A 24 1.97 10.02 -4.74
C GLU A 24 0.58 9.53 -5.16
N TYR A 25 -0.42 9.69 -4.31
CA TYR A 25 -1.81 9.36 -4.68
C TYR A 25 -2.24 10.05 -5.97
N ASP A 26 -1.79 11.28 -6.17
CA ASP A 26 -2.10 12.08 -7.34
C ASP A 26 -1.52 11.48 -8.63
N ASP A 27 -0.33 10.86 -8.59
CA ASP A 27 0.30 10.18 -9.72
C ASP A 27 -0.51 8.96 -10.17
N THR A 28 -0.99 8.16 -9.22
CA THR A 28 -1.83 6.99 -9.50
C THR A 28 -3.17 7.40 -10.12
N ILE A 29 -3.82 8.44 -9.59
CA ILE A 29 -5.07 8.97 -10.14
C ILE A 29 -4.85 9.53 -11.54
N GLY A 30 -3.76 10.25 -11.75
CA GLY A 30 -3.38 10.78 -13.07
C GLY A 30 -3.16 9.67 -14.09
N PHE A 31 -2.50 8.60 -13.69
CA PHE A 31 -2.31 7.44 -14.56
C PHE A 31 -3.64 6.76 -14.94
N VAL A 32 -4.50 6.46 -13.96
CA VAL A 32 -5.81 5.85 -14.22
C VAL A 32 -6.68 6.73 -15.11
N SER A 33 -6.67 8.04 -14.89
CA SER A 33 -7.46 9.01 -15.66
C SER A 33 -7.12 9.04 -17.14
N GLN A 34 -5.92 8.61 -17.53
CA GLN A 34 -5.53 8.52 -18.95
C GLN A 34 -6.22 7.37 -19.68
N PHE A 35 -6.58 6.30 -18.95
CA PHE A 35 -7.24 5.10 -19.50
C PHE A 35 -8.74 5.09 -19.25
N ASP A 36 -9.15 5.58 -18.09
CA ASP A 36 -10.55 5.67 -17.66
C ASP A 36 -10.80 7.00 -16.93
N PRO A 37 -11.22 8.04 -17.67
CA PRO A 37 -11.47 9.36 -17.09
C PRO A 37 -12.61 9.37 -16.05
N GLU A 38 -13.62 8.49 -16.18
CA GLU A 38 -14.75 8.44 -15.25
C GLU A 38 -14.31 7.87 -13.90
N VAL A 39 -13.56 6.79 -13.91
CA VAL A 39 -12.98 6.20 -12.70
C VAL A 39 -11.95 7.16 -12.09
N GLY A 40 -11.09 7.77 -12.89
CA GLY A 40 -10.12 8.75 -12.41
C GLY A 40 -10.77 9.95 -11.75
N ALA A 41 -11.89 10.46 -12.29
CA ALA A 41 -12.65 11.54 -11.68
C ALA A 41 -13.23 11.12 -10.32
N ALA A 42 -13.80 9.92 -10.22
CA ALA A 42 -14.33 9.39 -8.96
C ALA A 42 -13.22 9.23 -7.89
N MET A 43 -12.06 8.70 -8.27
CA MET A 43 -10.89 8.57 -7.38
C MET A 43 -10.43 9.93 -6.86
N ASN A 44 -10.39 10.95 -7.71
CA ASN A 44 -10.00 12.29 -7.30
C ASN A 44 -11.03 12.94 -6.35
N GLN A 45 -12.31 12.70 -6.57
CA GLN A 45 -13.37 13.16 -5.66
C GLN A 45 -13.25 12.49 -4.29
N GLU A 46 -12.98 11.19 -4.24
CA GLU A 46 -12.78 10.44 -3.00
C GLU A 46 -11.53 10.93 -2.25
N LEU A 47 -10.42 11.14 -2.94
CA LEU A 47 -9.22 11.72 -2.33
C LEU A 47 -9.54 13.10 -1.71
N GLY A 48 -10.31 13.93 -2.42
CA GLY A 48 -10.78 15.21 -1.91
C GLY A 48 -11.69 15.06 -0.68
N ARG A 49 -12.55 14.05 -0.65
CA ARG A 49 -13.40 13.73 0.50
C ARG A 49 -12.57 13.36 1.71
N GLN A 50 -11.62 12.43 1.56
CA GLN A 50 -10.75 11.97 2.65
C GLN A 50 -9.86 13.08 3.21
N ARG A 51 -9.43 14.02 2.37
CA ARG A 51 -8.64 15.18 2.82
C ARG A 51 -9.44 16.19 3.65
N ARG A 52 -10.76 16.28 3.43
CA ARG A 52 -11.62 17.26 4.11
C ARG A 52 -12.34 16.72 5.33
N ASN A 53 -12.61 15.42 5.36
CA ASN A 53 -13.47 14.82 6.37
C ASN A 53 -12.63 14.06 7.40
N LEU A 54 -13.15 14.02 8.63
CA LEU A 54 -12.66 13.10 9.67
C LEU A 54 -13.38 11.77 9.52
N GLU A 55 -12.62 10.69 9.44
CA GLU A 55 -13.16 9.35 9.46
C GLU A 55 -13.22 8.84 10.91
N LEU A 56 -14.41 8.51 11.37
CA LEU A 56 -14.65 8.09 12.75
C LEU A 56 -15.01 6.60 12.87
N ILE A 57 -14.94 5.84 11.78
CA ILE A 57 -15.15 4.39 11.80
C ILE A 57 -13.89 3.72 12.33
N ALA A 58 -14.00 3.04 13.47
CA ALA A 58 -12.84 2.47 14.18
C ALA A 58 -12.10 1.39 13.39
N SER A 59 -12.77 0.73 12.45
CA SER A 59 -12.17 -0.29 11.56
C SER A 59 -11.46 0.27 10.33
N GLU A 60 -11.55 1.56 10.08
CA GLU A 60 -10.90 2.21 8.94
C GLU A 60 -9.59 2.89 9.35
N ASN A 61 -8.62 2.88 8.45
CA ASN A 61 -7.34 3.56 8.64
C ASN A 61 -6.81 4.06 7.30
N LEU A 62 -5.98 5.10 7.37
CA LEU A 62 -5.28 5.62 6.21
C LEU A 62 -3.94 4.87 6.05
N VAL A 63 -3.78 4.21 4.94
CA VAL A 63 -2.52 3.50 4.61
C VAL A 63 -1.52 4.44 3.94
N SER A 64 -0.24 4.09 4.01
CA SER A 64 0.80 4.84 3.32
C SER A 64 0.74 4.66 1.80
N PRO A 65 1.26 5.60 1.00
CA PRO A 65 1.38 5.44 -0.45
C PRO A 65 2.11 4.16 -0.86
N ALA A 66 3.12 3.73 -0.10
CA ALA A 66 3.84 2.49 -0.37
C ALA A 66 2.97 1.24 -0.23
N VAL A 67 2.05 1.21 0.75
CA VAL A 67 1.08 0.11 0.89
C VAL A 67 0.11 0.09 -0.29
N MET A 68 -0.39 1.26 -0.72
CA MET A 68 -1.25 1.37 -1.89
C MET A 68 -0.55 0.88 -3.16
N ALA A 69 0.70 1.28 -3.38
CA ALA A 69 1.51 0.85 -4.51
C ALA A 69 1.76 -0.66 -4.50
N ALA A 70 2.01 -1.25 -3.33
CA ALA A 70 2.19 -2.70 -3.20
C ALA A 70 0.92 -3.48 -3.56
N MET A 71 -0.25 -2.99 -3.15
CA MET A 71 -1.55 -3.60 -3.48
C MET A 71 -1.85 -3.54 -4.98
N GLY A 72 -1.45 -2.47 -5.68
CA GLY A 72 -1.60 -2.29 -7.13
C GLY A 72 -0.44 -2.83 -7.97
N SER A 73 0.44 -3.64 -7.40
CA SER A 73 1.61 -4.19 -8.10
C SER A 73 1.27 -5.46 -8.90
N ALA A 74 2.29 -6.04 -9.54
CA ALA A 74 2.18 -7.33 -10.24
C ALA A 74 1.67 -8.48 -9.35
N LEU A 75 1.81 -8.38 -8.04
CA LEU A 75 1.26 -9.35 -7.08
C LEU A 75 -0.27 -9.46 -7.17
N THR A 76 -0.96 -8.41 -7.57
CA THR A 76 -2.42 -8.40 -7.79
C THR A 76 -2.87 -9.44 -8.82
N ASN A 77 -2.01 -9.80 -9.77
CA ASN A 77 -2.31 -10.78 -10.82
C ASN A 77 -2.18 -12.22 -10.33
N LYS A 78 -1.62 -12.45 -9.15
CA LYS A 78 -1.33 -13.80 -8.67
C LYS A 78 -2.37 -14.31 -7.69
N TYR A 79 -3.09 -15.32 -8.11
CA TYR A 79 -3.96 -16.09 -7.24
C TYR A 79 -3.13 -17.04 -6.36
N ALA A 80 -3.24 -16.94 -5.01
CA ALA A 80 -2.37 -17.61 -4.05
C ALA A 80 -3.15 -18.31 -2.94
N GLU A 81 -4.18 -19.06 -3.31
CA GLU A 81 -4.97 -19.84 -2.38
C GLU A 81 -4.11 -20.86 -1.65
N GLY A 82 -4.31 -20.98 -0.35
CA GLY A 82 -3.51 -21.80 0.54
C GLY A 82 -2.61 -20.96 1.46
N LEU A 83 -1.55 -21.55 1.94
CA LEU A 83 -0.57 -20.94 2.84
C LEU A 83 0.82 -20.99 2.24
N PRO A 84 1.81 -20.21 2.73
CA PRO A 84 3.19 -20.32 2.29
C PRO A 84 3.66 -21.78 2.23
N HIS A 85 4.24 -22.16 1.11
CA HIS A 85 4.72 -23.51 0.79
C HIS A 85 3.64 -24.62 0.76
N LYS A 86 2.35 -24.24 0.90
CA LYS A 86 1.19 -25.16 0.83
C LYS A 86 0.08 -24.55 -0.03
N ARG A 87 0.44 -24.20 -1.28
CA ARG A 87 -0.47 -23.58 -2.24
C ARG A 87 -1.21 -24.62 -3.06
N TYR A 88 -2.41 -24.27 -3.47
CA TYR A 88 -3.18 -25.05 -4.43
C TYR A 88 -2.66 -24.88 -5.86
N TYR A 89 -1.94 -23.79 -6.14
CA TYR A 89 -1.45 -23.42 -7.48
C TYR A 89 0.04 -23.20 -7.47
N GLY A 90 0.69 -23.41 -8.64
CA GLY A 90 2.10 -23.07 -8.84
C GLY A 90 2.34 -21.57 -9.01
N GLY A 91 3.61 -21.16 -9.02
CA GLY A 91 4.03 -19.79 -9.27
C GLY A 91 3.83 -18.84 -8.09
N CYS A 92 3.84 -19.37 -6.86
CA CYS A 92 3.63 -18.58 -5.64
C CYS A 92 4.93 -18.25 -4.89
N GLU A 93 6.09 -18.48 -5.48
CA GLU A 93 7.40 -18.36 -4.84
C GLU A 93 7.59 -16.97 -4.20
N TYR A 94 7.19 -15.93 -4.89
CA TYR A 94 7.35 -14.54 -4.40
C TYR A 94 6.21 -14.08 -3.51
N VAL A 95 5.00 -14.59 -3.70
CA VAL A 95 3.88 -14.37 -2.77
C VAL A 95 4.20 -15.00 -1.42
N ASP A 96 4.78 -16.20 -1.40
CA ASP A 96 5.23 -16.86 -0.17
C ASP A 96 6.20 -15.98 0.61
N VAL A 97 7.19 -15.40 -0.07
CA VAL A 97 8.15 -14.47 0.56
C VAL A 97 7.44 -13.26 1.20
N VAL A 98 6.46 -12.67 0.50
CA VAL A 98 5.73 -11.50 1.03
C VAL A 98 4.90 -11.88 2.25
N GLU A 99 4.20 -13.00 2.22
CA GLU A 99 3.42 -13.47 3.36
C GLU A 99 4.29 -13.85 4.57
N GLU A 100 5.42 -14.51 4.34
CA GLU A 100 6.38 -14.83 5.41
C GLU A 100 6.96 -13.58 6.07
N ILE A 101 7.30 -12.55 5.28
CA ILE A 101 7.72 -11.25 5.81
C ILE A 101 6.60 -10.64 6.67
N ALA A 102 5.37 -10.69 6.21
CA ALA A 102 4.23 -10.16 6.95
C ALA A 102 4.00 -10.92 8.27
N ILE A 103 4.07 -12.25 8.26
CA ILE A 103 3.97 -13.10 9.45
C ILE A 103 5.08 -12.75 10.46
N ALA A 104 6.33 -12.69 9.99
CA ALA A 104 7.46 -12.38 10.86
C ALA A 104 7.35 -10.99 11.50
N ARG A 105 6.91 -10.00 10.71
CA ARG A 105 6.70 -8.63 11.19
C ARG A 105 5.53 -8.51 12.15
N ALA A 106 4.43 -9.22 11.92
CA ALA A 106 3.29 -9.29 12.84
C ALA A 106 3.71 -9.91 14.17
N CYS A 107 4.41 -11.04 14.16
CA CYS A 107 4.95 -11.65 15.37
C CYS A 107 5.85 -10.69 16.16
N LYS A 108 6.74 -9.97 15.48
CA LYS A 108 7.64 -9.00 16.10
C LYS A 108 6.87 -7.82 16.71
N LEU A 109 5.90 -7.27 15.95
CA LEU A 109 5.13 -6.09 16.36
C LEU A 109 4.29 -6.34 17.61
N PHE A 110 3.65 -7.50 17.69
CA PHE A 110 2.74 -7.86 18.77
C PHE A 110 3.39 -8.73 19.87
N GLY A 111 4.67 -9.07 19.76
CA GLY A 111 5.34 -9.99 20.67
C GLY A 111 4.71 -11.41 20.65
N ALA A 112 4.09 -11.77 19.54
CA ALA A 112 3.37 -13.03 19.39
C ALA A 112 4.31 -14.14 18.90
N LYS A 113 4.03 -15.37 19.35
CA LYS A 113 4.79 -16.54 18.91
C LYS A 113 4.38 -17.01 17.51
N TYR A 114 3.12 -16.79 17.15
CA TYR A 114 2.54 -17.17 15.86
C TYR A 114 1.66 -16.04 15.32
N ALA A 115 1.60 -15.93 14.01
CA ALA A 115 0.67 -15.06 13.31
C ALA A 115 0.11 -15.75 12.07
N ASN A 116 -1.14 -15.48 11.76
CA ASN A 116 -1.77 -15.85 10.51
C ASN A 116 -2.07 -14.57 9.74
N VAL A 117 -1.53 -14.46 8.54
CA VAL A 117 -1.69 -13.28 7.67
C VAL A 117 -2.32 -13.73 6.37
N GLN A 118 -3.57 -13.35 6.17
CA GLN A 118 -4.33 -13.63 4.95
C GLN A 118 -5.50 -12.63 4.85
N PRO A 119 -6.04 -12.38 3.64
CA PRO A 119 -7.11 -11.39 3.46
C PRO A 119 -8.42 -11.76 4.17
N HIS A 120 -8.73 -13.02 4.26
CA HIS A 120 -10.01 -13.50 4.81
C HIS A 120 -9.84 -14.71 5.71
#